data_23d36e0c19137f44e8ff03329786364d
#
_entry.id   23d36e0c19137f44e8ff03329786364d
#
_cell.length_a   1.000
_cell.length_b   1.000
_cell.length_c   1.000
_cell.angle_alpha   90.00
_cell.angle_beta   90.00
_cell.angle_gamma   90.00
#
_symmetry.space_group_name_H-M   'P 1'
#
loop_
_entity.id
_entity.type
_entity.pdbx_description
1 polymer ?
#
loop_
_entity_poly.entity_id
_entity_poly.type
_entity_poly.pdbx_seq_one_letter_code
_entity_poly.pdbx_strand_id
1 'polypeptide(L)'
;MNILISNDDGYQSIGIRLLAEALSRMATVTVVAPDRDRSGASNSLTLDSPIRATRADNGFMSVNGTPTDCVHLAITGLLEQEPDMVVAGINAGANMGDDVLYSGTVAAAMEGRFLGYPALAVSLAGDGASHYETAAQITVELVQRVMSGALPADTILNVNVPDLPRDQLAGIQATRLGHRHKSEPVIETRDPRGRPIYWVGPAGSEQDAGPGTDFHAVRTGHVSVTPLDVDLTRYDALNDLSSWLAE
;
A
#
# COMPACT_ATOMS: atom_id res chain seq x y z
N MET A 1 -2.68 -9.89 -19.91
CA MET A 1 -2.11 -9.60 -18.59
C MET A 1 -3.18 -9.80 -17.54
N ASN A 2 -2.87 -10.48 -16.47
CA ASN A 2 -3.75 -10.73 -15.33
C ASN A 2 -3.26 -9.91 -14.13
N ILE A 3 -4.11 -9.02 -13.61
CA ILE A 3 -3.78 -8.18 -12.45
C ILE A 3 -4.59 -8.65 -11.24
N LEU A 4 -3.90 -8.92 -10.14
CA LEU A 4 -4.51 -9.10 -8.84
C LEU A 4 -4.62 -7.75 -8.14
N ILE A 5 -5.83 -7.41 -7.69
CA ILE A 5 -6.07 -6.20 -6.89
C ILE A 5 -6.43 -6.58 -5.45
N SER A 6 -5.81 -5.90 -4.49
CA SER A 6 -6.14 -5.97 -3.06
C SER A 6 -6.13 -4.58 -2.43
N ASN A 7 -6.48 -4.46 -1.15
CA ASN A 7 -6.40 -3.24 -0.34
C ASN A 7 -6.47 -3.57 1.15
N ASP A 8 -6.47 -2.56 2.01
CA ASP A 8 -6.73 -2.67 3.44
C ASP A 8 -8.06 -2.03 3.88
N ASP A 9 -8.66 -1.14 3.07
CA ASP A 9 -9.97 -0.54 3.34
C ASP A 9 -11.15 -1.53 3.21
N GLY A 10 -10.90 -2.73 2.66
CA GLY A 10 -11.89 -3.77 2.44
C GLY A 10 -12.51 -3.77 1.04
N TYR A 11 -13.11 -4.93 0.66
CA TYR A 11 -13.61 -5.19 -0.70
C TYR A 11 -14.77 -4.28 -1.15
N GLN A 12 -15.44 -3.59 -0.23
CA GLN A 12 -16.55 -2.68 -0.51
C GLN A 12 -16.10 -1.21 -0.69
N SER A 13 -14.83 -0.89 -0.46
CA SER A 13 -14.34 0.47 -0.52
C SER A 13 -14.48 1.06 -1.93
N ILE A 14 -14.66 2.37 -2.02
CA ILE A 14 -14.75 3.08 -3.30
C ILE A 14 -13.44 2.98 -4.08
N GLY A 15 -12.31 3.03 -3.38
CA GLY A 15 -10.98 2.98 -3.98
C GLY A 15 -10.73 1.72 -4.78
N ILE A 16 -11.00 0.53 -4.20
CA ILE A 16 -10.78 -0.75 -4.89
C ILE A 16 -11.73 -0.93 -6.06
N ARG A 17 -12.97 -0.46 -5.94
CA ARG A 17 -13.97 -0.55 -7.02
C ARG A 17 -13.55 0.27 -8.23
N LEU A 18 -13.17 1.54 -8.04
CA LEU A 18 -12.75 2.42 -9.12
C LEU A 18 -11.42 1.97 -9.75
N LEU A 19 -10.51 1.44 -8.93
CA LEU A 19 -9.26 0.85 -9.42
C LEU A 19 -9.54 -0.36 -10.33
N ALA A 20 -10.39 -1.28 -9.88
CA ALA A 20 -10.77 -2.47 -10.65
C ALA A 20 -11.46 -2.08 -11.96
N GLU A 21 -12.39 -1.11 -11.93
CA GLU A 21 -13.06 -0.60 -13.12
C GLU A 21 -12.06 0.00 -14.14
N ALA A 22 -11.13 0.82 -13.67
CA ALA A 22 -10.14 1.46 -14.54
C ALA A 22 -9.20 0.45 -15.20
N LEU A 23 -8.65 -0.49 -14.43
CA LEU A 23 -7.69 -1.49 -14.92
C LEU A 23 -8.37 -2.57 -15.78
N SER A 24 -9.66 -2.88 -15.59
CA SER A 24 -10.40 -3.85 -16.40
C SER A 24 -10.52 -3.45 -17.88
N ARG A 25 -10.26 -2.18 -18.21
CA ARG A 25 -10.23 -1.70 -19.60
C ARG A 25 -9.01 -2.14 -20.38
N MET A 26 -7.95 -2.60 -19.67
CA MET A 26 -6.67 -2.95 -20.31
C MET A 26 -6.13 -4.34 -19.91
N ALA A 27 -6.69 -4.96 -18.89
CA ALA A 27 -6.22 -6.23 -18.34
C ALA A 27 -7.39 -7.08 -17.81
N THR A 28 -7.14 -8.38 -17.62
CA THR A 28 -8.00 -9.23 -16.80
C THR A 28 -7.73 -8.93 -15.35
N VAL A 29 -8.77 -8.54 -14.61
CA VAL A 29 -8.66 -8.13 -13.20
C VAL A 29 -9.35 -9.14 -12.30
N THR A 30 -8.64 -9.56 -11.24
CA THR A 30 -9.21 -10.31 -10.13
C THR A 30 -9.03 -9.50 -8.86
N VAL A 31 -10.10 -9.38 -8.06
CA VAL A 31 -10.09 -8.67 -6.78
C VAL A 31 -10.20 -9.66 -5.65
N VAL A 32 -9.21 -9.64 -4.74
CA VAL A 32 -9.21 -10.41 -3.48
C VAL A 32 -8.83 -9.46 -2.35
N ALA A 33 -9.76 -9.15 -1.46
CA ALA A 33 -9.58 -8.10 -0.47
C ALA A 33 -10.23 -8.47 0.88
N PRO A 34 -9.82 -7.83 1.98
CA PRO A 34 -10.39 -8.07 3.30
C PRO A 34 -11.90 -7.83 3.35
N ASP A 35 -12.57 -8.56 4.24
CA ASP A 35 -14.01 -8.46 4.53
C ASP A 35 -14.41 -7.11 5.16
N ARG A 36 -13.46 -6.38 5.71
CA ARG A 36 -13.60 -5.11 6.42
C ARG A 36 -12.31 -4.31 6.38
N ASP A 37 -12.34 -3.10 6.90
CA ASP A 37 -11.16 -2.27 7.13
C ASP A 37 -10.14 -3.00 8.05
N ARG A 38 -8.90 -3.04 7.58
CA ARG A 38 -7.71 -3.63 8.21
C ARG A 38 -6.55 -2.64 8.30
N SER A 39 -6.85 -1.34 8.39
CA SER A 39 -5.84 -0.29 8.53
C SER A 39 -4.85 -0.60 9.66
N GLY A 40 -3.56 -0.40 9.40
CA GLY A 40 -2.50 -0.70 10.36
C GLY A 40 -2.14 -2.20 10.50
N ALA A 41 -2.64 -3.07 9.62
CA ALA A 41 -2.36 -4.50 9.68
C ALA A 41 -0.89 -4.85 9.37
N SER A 42 -0.16 -3.98 8.67
CA SER A 42 1.24 -4.24 8.28
C SER A 42 1.40 -5.57 7.50
N ASN A 43 2.61 -6.11 7.42
CA ASN A 43 2.94 -7.38 6.75
C ASN A 43 2.60 -8.62 7.63
N SER A 44 1.38 -8.67 8.18
CA SER A 44 0.99 -9.78 9.05
C SER A 44 0.24 -10.88 8.31
N LEU A 45 0.61 -12.13 8.59
CA LEU A 45 -0.11 -13.33 8.17
C LEU A 45 -0.92 -13.91 9.34
N THR A 46 -2.13 -14.39 9.05
CA THR A 46 -2.98 -15.10 10.02
C THR A 46 -2.58 -16.56 10.08
N LEU A 47 -1.82 -16.95 11.11
CA LEU A 47 -1.29 -18.30 11.28
C LEU A 47 -1.98 -19.09 12.40
N ASP A 48 -2.80 -18.46 13.22
CA ASP A 48 -3.44 -19.02 14.43
C ASP A 48 -4.86 -19.51 14.19
N SER A 49 -5.46 -19.18 13.03
CA SER A 49 -6.84 -19.52 12.71
C SER A 49 -7.06 -19.70 11.20
N PRO A 50 -8.05 -20.51 10.79
CA PRO A 50 -8.36 -20.69 9.38
C PRO A 50 -8.97 -19.44 8.77
N ILE A 51 -8.55 -19.13 7.54
CA ILE A 51 -9.06 -18.01 6.75
C ILE A 51 -10.15 -18.52 5.80
N ARG A 52 -11.19 -17.71 5.61
CA ARG A 52 -12.30 -17.98 4.69
C ARG A 52 -12.33 -16.97 3.57
N ALA A 53 -12.37 -17.44 2.34
CA ALA A 53 -12.63 -16.64 1.15
C ALA A 53 -14.08 -16.89 0.68
N THR A 54 -14.80 -15.81 0.34
CA THR A 54 -16.19 -15.87 -0.12
C THR A 54 -16.35 -14.94 -1.32
N ARG A 55 -17.02 -15.40 -2.38
CA ARG A 55 -17.35 -14.54 -3.51
C ARG A 55 -18.53 -13.64 -3.15
N ALA A 56 -18.34 -12.35 -3.27
CA ALA A 56 -19.37 -11.32 -3.05
C ALA A 56 -20.22 -11.11 -4.32
N ASP A 57 -21.39 -10.45 -4.17
CA ASP A 57 -22.35 -10.19 -5.25
C ASP A 57 -21.75 -9.35 -6.39
N ASN A 58 -20.78 -8.48 -6.08
CA ASN A 58 -20.04 -7.69 -7.07
C ASN A 58 -18.96 -8.50 -7.82
N GLY A 59 -18.84 -9.80 -7.55
CA GLY A 59 -17.85 -10.68 -8.16
C GLY A 59 -16.48 -10.70 -7.50
N PHE A 60 -16.22 -9.81 -6.54
CA PHE A 60 -14.98 -9.76 -5.78
C PHE A 60 -14.89 -10.91 -4.78
N MET A 61 -13.68 -11.29 -4.40
CA MET A 61 -13.44 -12.25 -3.32
C MET A 61 -13.19 -11.50 -2.02
N SER A 62 -14.03 -11.74 -1.03
CA SER A 62 -13.94 -11.21 0.33
C SER A 62 -13.24 -12.23 1.22
N VAL A 63 -12.24 -11.81 2.00
CA VAL A 63 -11.41 -12.66 2.86
C VAL A 63 -11.44 -12.13 4.30
N ASN A 64 -11.68 -12.98 5.30
CA ASN A 64 -11.64 -12.60 6.71
C ASN A 64 -10.21 -12.54 7.28
N GLY A 65 -9.26 -12.08 6.48
CA GLY A 65 -7.84 -12.00 6.77
C GLY A 65 -7.28 -10.57 6.63
N THR A 66 -5.97 -10.47 6.69
CA THR A 66 -5.20 -9.25 6.42
C THR A 66 -5.08 -9.00 4.92
N PRO A 67 -4.63 -7.82 4.48
CA PRO A 67 -4.28 -7.58 3.07
C PRO A 67 -3.21 -8.55 2.54
N THR A 68 -2.21 -8.87 3.36
CA THR A 68 -1.17 -9.86 3.05
C THR A 68 -1.79 -11.26 2.85
N ASP A 69 -2.70 -11.69 3.75
CA ASP A 69 -3.43 -12.96 3.59
C ASP A 69 -4.20 -13.02 2.27
N CYS A 70 -4.84 -11.93 1.87
CA CYS A 70 -5.61 -11.86 0.62
C CYS A 70 -4.75 -12.14 -0.59
N VAL A 71 -3.60 -11.47 -0.69
CA VAL A 71 -2.66 -11.65 -1.82
C VAL A 71 -1.99 -13.01 -1.75
N HIS A 72 -1.53 -13.43 -0.56
CA HIS A 72 -0.93 -14.74 -0.35
C HIS A 72 -1.85 -15.88 -0.79
N LEU A 73 -3.09 -15.88 -0.29
CA LEU A 73 -4.09 -16.90 -0.66
C LEU A 73 -4.42 -16.87 -2.15
N ALA A 74 -4.53 -15.69 -2.75
CA ALA A 74 -4.81 -15.54 -4.16
C ALA A 74 -3.72 -16.22 -5.00
N ILE A 75 -2.45 -15.91 -4.74
CA ILE A 75 -1.29 -16.40 -5.50
C ILE A 75 -1.07 -17.90 -5.26
N THR A 76 -1.21 -18.35 -3.99
CA THR A 76 -0.80 -19.71 -3.61
C THR A 76 -1.92 -20.75 -3.69
N GLY A 77 -3.20 -20.37 -3.87
CA GLY A 77 -4.26 -21.36 -3.81
C GLY A 77 -5.63 -21.02 -4.38
N LEU A 78 -6.01 -19.74 -4.48
CA LEU A 78 -7.36 -19.38 -4.93
C LEU A 78 -7.48 -19.17 -6.44
N LEU A 79 -6.40 -18.75 -7.09
CA LEU A 79 -6.39 -18.50 -8.54
C LEU A 79 -5.87 -19.72 -9.30
N GLU A 80 -6.56 -20.06 -10.39
CA GLU A 80 -6.10 -21.13 -11.30
C GLU A 80 -4.84 -20.75 -12.08
N GLN A 81 -4.67 -19.45 -12.31
CA GLN A 81 -3.51 -18.89 -13.01
C GLN A 81 -2.88 -17.81 -12.12
N GLU A 82 -1.56 -17.86 -12.00
CA GLU A 82 -0.81 -16.84 -11.30
C GLU A 82 -0.99 -15.48 -11.99
N PRO A 83 -1.23 -14.39 -11.24
CA PRO A 83 -1.31 -13.06 -11.84
C PRO A 83 0.08 -12.59 -12.29
N ASP A 84 0.11 -11.69 -13.26
CA ASP A 84 1.36 -11.09 -13.72
C ASP A 84 1.89 -10.03 -12.75
N MET A 85 0.99 -9.34 -12.02
CA MET A 85 1.33 -8.32 -11.04
C MET A 85 0.24 -8.12 -10.00
N VAL A 86 0.63 -7.48 -8.89
CA VAL A 86 -0.29 -6.98 -7.85
C VAL A 86 -0.38 -5.46 -7.93
N VAL A 87 -1.61 -4.94 -7.84
CA VAL A 87 -1.89 -3.53 -7.60
C VAL A 87 -2.74 -3.42 -6.35
N ALA A 88 -2.17 -2.85 -5.28
CA ALA A 88 -2.86 -2.65 -4.01
C ALA A 88 -3.41 -1.22 -3.91
N GLY A 89 -4.67 -1.05 -3.50
CA GLY A 89 -5.31 0.25 -3.31
C GLY A 89 -6.70 0.33 -3.96
N ILE A 90 -7.20 1.56 -4.18
CA ILE A 90 -6.63 2.85 -3.79
C ILE A 90 -6.96 3.10 -2.33
N ASN A 91 -5.92 3.27 -1.50
CA ASN A 91 -6.07 3.55 -0.08
C ASN A 91 -6.67 4.93 0.19
N ALA A 92 -7.57 5.02 1.16
CA ALA A 92 -8.11 6.29 1.65
C ALA A 92 -7.14 6.92 2.66
N GLY A 93 -6.19 7.70 2.19
CA GLY A 93 -5.14 8.32 2.99
C GLY A 93 -3.74 7.98 2.47
N ALA A 94 -2.76 8.80 2.85
CA ALA A 94 -1.38 8.65 2.41
C ALA A 94 -0.65 7.51 3.13
N ASN A 95 0.29 6.87 2.42
CA ASN A 95 1.29 5.97 2.99
C ASN A 95 2.68 6.53 2.67
N MET A 96 3.18 7.45 3.51
CA MET A 96 4.41 8.21 3.30
C MET A 96 5.36 8.09 4.50
N GLY A 97 6.66 8.23 4.23
CA GLY A 97 7.68 8.15 5.26
C GLY A 97 7.60 6.87 6.07
N ASP A 98 7.70 6.99 7.39
CA ASP A 98 7.69 5.84 8.32
C ASP A 98 6.35 5.11 8.37
N ASP A 99 5.24 5.74 7.92
CA ASP A 99 3.91 5.13 7.91
C ASP A 99 3.85 3.89 6.99
N VAL A 100 4.72 3.83 5.99
CA VAL A 100 4.88 2.67 5.08
C VAL A 100 5.06 1.35 5.83
N LEU A 101 5.75 1.37 6.99
CA LEU A 101 5.99 0.16 7.80
C LEU A 101 4.71 -0.45 8.39
N TYR A 102 3.66 0.35 8.55
CA TYR A 102 2.38 -0.06 9.14
C TYR A 102 1.27 -0.25 8.09
N SER A 103 1.53 0.13 6.84
CA SER A 103 0.54 0.14 5.77
C SER A 103 0.15 -1.27 5.32
N GLY A 104 -1.14 -1.58 5.40
CA GLY A 104 -1.70 -2.80 4.81
C GLY A 104 -1.71 -2.78 3.28
N THR A 105 -1.92 -1.60 2.67
CA THR A 105 -1.83 -1.41 1.21
C THR A 105 -0.43 -1.71 0.69
N VAL A 106 0.62 -1.18 1.35
CA VAL A 106 2.01 -1.47 0.97
C VAL A 106 2.34 -2.95 1.22
N ALA A 107 1.85 -3.52 2.32
CA ALA A 107 2.03 -4.94 2.63
C ALA A 107 1.44 -5.87 1.56
N ALA A 108 0.26 -5.56 1.04
CA ALA A 108 -0.35 -6.31 -0.06
C ALA A 108 0.50 -6.25 -1.35
N ALA A 109 1.07 -5.09 -1.67
CA ALA A 109 1.99 -4.95 -2.80
C ALA A 109 3.30 -5.74 -2.56
N MET A 110 3.86 -5.67 -1.35
CA MET A 110 5.06 -6.44 -0.96
C MET A 110 4.88 -7.95 -1.13
N GLU A 111 3.69 -8.48 -0.85
CA GLU A 111 3.40 -9.91 -1.02
C GLU A 111 3.41 -10.32 -2.49
N GLY A 112 3.13 -9.40 -3.41
CA GLY A 112 3.18 -9.61 -4.86
C GLY A 112 4.56 -9.44 -5.51
N ARG A 113 5.62 -9.18 -4.75
CA ARG A 113 6.97 -8.84 -5.27
C ARG A 113 7.69 -9.92 -6.08
N PHE A 114 7.22 -11.16 -6.05
CA PHE A 114 7.82 -12.28 -6.77
C PHE A 114 7.16 -12.59 -8.11
N LEU A 115 6.22 -11.75 -8.53
CA LEU A 115 5.54 -11.88 -9.81
C LEU A 115 6.36 -11.28 -10.97
N GLY A 116 5.86 -11.41 -12.19
CA GLY A 116 6.58 -11.02 -13.41
C GLY A 116 6.79 -9.52 -13.61
N TYR A 117 6.03 -8.66 -12.90
CA TYR A 117 6.12 -7.20 -12.99
C TYR A 117 6.18 -6.55 -11.60
N PRO A 118 6.74 -5.33 -11.51
CA PRO A 118 6.69 -4.52 -10.29
C PRO A 118 5.30 -4.42 -9.70
N ALA A 119 5.20 -4.57 -8.37
CA ALA A 119 3.96 -4.36 -7.64
C ALA A 119 3.73 -2.87 -7.35
N LEU A 120 2.46 -2.44 -7.32
CA LEU A 120 2.09 -1.06 -7.00
C LEU A 120 1.27 -1.01 -5.71
N ALA A 121 1.64 -0.11 -4.80
CA ALA A 121 0.82 0.33 -3.67
C ALA A 121 0.34 1.76 -3.95
N VAL A 122 -0.97 1.98 -4.06
CA VAL A 122 -1.54 3.26 -4.49
C VAL A 122 -2.40 3.85 -3.40
N SER A 123 -2.11 5.08 -3.03
CA SER A 123 -2.78 5.84 -1.97
C SER A 123 -3.24 7.20 -2.49
N LEU A 124 -4.45 7.62 -2.10
CA LEU A 124 -4.97 8.96 -2.33
C LEU A 124 -4.66 9.81 -1.09
N ALA A 125 -3.74 10.75 -1.22
CA ALA A 125 -3.19 11.54 -0.12
C ALA A 125 -4.01 12.82 0.09
N GLY A 126 -4.86 12.81 1.12
CA GLY A 126 -5.66 13.96 1.54
C GLY A 126 -6.65 13.60 2.65
N ASP A 127 -7.05 14.58 3.41
CA ASP A 127 -8.11 14.44 4.41
C ASP A 127 -9.47 14.45 3.71
N GLY A 128 -10.24 13.34 3.81
CA GLY A 128 -11.55 13.22 3.18
C GLY A 128 -11.50 12.92 1.68
N ALA A 129 -10.57 12.07 1.29
CA ALA A 129 -10.30 11.62 -0.09
C ALA A 129 -11.52 11.60 -1.03
N SER A 130 -11.45 12.35 -2.12
CA SER A 130 -12.55 12.57 -3.06
C SER A 130 -12.21 12.30 -4.52
N HIS A 131 -10.94 12.45 -4.94
CA HIS A 131 -10.52 12.31 -6.33
C HIS A 131 -9.93 10.91 -6.64
N TYR A 132 -10.65 9.84 -6.26
CA TYR A 132 -10.23 8.46 -6.53
C TYR A 132 -10.07 8.17 -8.03
N GLU A 133 -10.87 8.81 -8.89
CA GLU A 133 -10.75 8.70 -10.34
C GLU A 133 -9.38 9.21 -10.83
N THR A 134 -8.88 10.28 -10.22
CA THR A 134 -7.52 10.78 -10.52
C THR A 134 -6.47 9.73 -10.19
N ALA A 135 -6.55 9.13 -8.99
CA ALA A 135 -5.60 8.09 -8.57
C ALA A 135 -5.71 6.84 -9.46
N ALA A 136 -6.93 6.45 -9.88
CA ALA A 136 -7.14 5.34 -10.81
C ALA A 136 -6.52 5.62 -12.19
N GLN A 137 -6.66 6.83 -12.73
CA GLN A 137 -6.04 7.23 -14.01
C GLN A 137 -4.51 7.21 -13.93
N ILE A 138 -3.93 7.75 -12.85
CA ILE A 138 -2.48 7.69 -12.59
C ILE A 138 -2.02 6.23 -12.51
N THR A 139 -2.79 5.36 -11.85
CA THR A 139 -2.43 3.94 -11.74
C THR A 139 -2.40 3.27 -13.11
N VAL A 140 -3.40 3.52 -13.96
CA VAL A 140 -3.41 3.01 -15.35
C VAL A 140 -2.16 3.46 -16.12
N GLU A 141 -1.80 4.75 -16.02
CA GLU A 141 -0.60 5.30 -16.64
C GLU A 141 0.68 4.61 -16.15
N LEU A 142 0.81 4.40 -14.83
CA LEU A 142 1.99 3.74 -14.25
C LEU A 142 2.06 2.26 -14.63
N VAL A 143 0.94 1.53 -14.62
CA VAL A 143 0.89 0.13 -15.07
C VAL A 143 1.32 0.01 -16.53
N GLN A 144 0.88 0.90 -17.41
CA GLN A 144 1.31 0.92 -18.82
C GLN A 144 2.83 1.17 -18.95
N ARG A 145 3.41 2.04 -18.14
CA ARG A 145 4.85 2.29 -18.10
C ARG A 145 5.62 1.06 -17.60
N VAL A 146 5.15 0.42 -16.54
CA VAL A 146 5.74 -0.81 -15.99
C VAL A 146 5.75 -1.93 -17.04
N MET A 147 4.66 -2.11 -17.78
CA MET A 147 4.58 -3.08 -18.88
C MET A 147 5.58 -2.83 -20.00
N SER A 148 6.06 -1.60 -20.18
CA SER A 148 7.09 -1.27 -21.16
C SER A 148 8.50 -1.74 -20.79
N GLY A 149 8.71 -2.26 -19.56
CA GLY A 149 9.87 -3.08 -19.22
C GLY A 149 11.12 -2.35 -18.77
N ALA A 150 10.99 -1.24 -18.02
CA ALA A 150 12.16 -0.46 -17.57
C ALA A 150 12.63 -0.75 -16.13
N LEU A 151 11.81 -1.43 -15.31
CA LEU A 151 12.10 -1.68 -13.88
C LEU A 151 12.27 -3.18 -13.60
N PRO A 152 13.12 -3.55 -12.60
CA PRO A 152 13.21 -4.92 -12.11
C PRO A 152 11.85 -5.39 -11.56
N ALA A 153 11.51 -6.66 -11.77
CA ALA A 153 10.20 -7.23 -11.40
C ALA A 153 9.96 -7.25 -9.87
N ASP A 154 11.02 -7.33 -9.07
CA ASP A 154 11.00 -7.31 -7.61
C ASP A 154 10.82 -5.90 -7.01
N THR A 155 10.76 -4.85 -7.85
CA THR A 155 10.52 -3.48 -7.42
C THR A 155 9.08 -3.33 -6.91
N ILE A 156 8.92 -2.64 -5.79
CA ILE A 156 7.62 -2.21 -5.28
C ILE A 156 7.53 -0.69 -5.45
N LEU A 157 6.49 -0.23 -6.12
CA LEU A 157 6.25 1.21 -6.30
C LEU A 157 5.20 1.68 -5.28
N ASN A 158 5.63 2.49 -4.31
CA ASN A 158 4.73 3.18 -3.40
C ASN A 158 4.31 4.51 -4.02
N VAL A 159 3.04 4.62 -4.36
CA VAL A 159 2.46 5.75 -5.12
C VAL A 159 1.52 6.52 -4.21
N ASN A 160 1.80 7.80 -4.00
CA ASN A 160 0.89 8.70 -3.30
C ASN A 160 0.42 9.79 -4.25
N VAL A 161 -0.89 9.82 -4.51
CA VAL A 161 -1.53 10.78 -5.42
C VAL A 161 -2.17 11.88 -4.57
N PRO A 162 -1.84 13.17 -4.78
CA PRO A 162 -2.56 14.25 -4.10
C PRO A 162 -4.05 14.20 -4.40
N ASP A 163 -4.92 14.48 -3.41
CA ASP A 163 -6.37 14.53 -3.58
C ASP A 163 -6.81 15.77 -4.38
N LEU A 164 -6.46 15.79 -5.65
CA LEU A 164 -6.71 16.86 -6.60
C LEU A 164 -7.34 16.34 -7.90
N PRO A 165 -8.09 17.18 -8.62
CA PRO A 165 -8.45 16.90 -10.00
C PRO A 165 -7.21 16.63 -10.87
N ARG A 166 -7.32 15.76 -11.86
CA ARG A 166 -6.18 15.31 -12.70
C ARG A 166 -5.44 16.48 -13.38
N ASP A 167 -6.14 17.50 -13.80
CA ASP A 167 -5.61 18.70 -14.48
C ASP A 167 -4.90 19.68 -13.53
N GLN A 168 -5.03 19.51 -12.21
CA GLN A 168 -4.37 20.30 -11.19
C GLN A 168 -3.11 19.62 -10.64
N LEU A 169 -2.84 18.38 -11.03
CA LEU A 169 -1.59 17.73 -10.67
C LEU A 169 -0.40 18.40 -11.38
N ALA A 170 0.64 18.72 -10.62
CA ALA A 170 1.86 19.34 -11.13
C ALA A 170 2.77 18.36 -11.90
N GLY A 171 2.50 17.05 -11.85
CA GLY A 171 3.25 16.00 -12.53
C GLY A 171 3.52 14.79 -11.64
N ILE A 172 4.43 13.93 -12.07
CA ILE A 172 4.85 12.71 -11.34
C ILE A 172 6.33 12.86 -11.02
N GLN A 173 6.73 12.57 -9.77
CA GLN A 173 8.12 12.63 -9.30
C GLN A 173 8.57 11.30 -8.71
N ALA A 174 9.78 10.86 -9.05
CA ALA A 174 10.49 9.84 -8.30
C ALA A 174 10.96 10.45 -6.96
N THR A 175 10.67 9.76 -5.87
CA THR A 175 10.91 10.24 -4.51
C THR A 175 11.61 9.19 -3.66
N ARG A 176 12.12 9.61 -2.52
CA ARG A 176 12.48 8.76 -1.39
C ARG A 176 11.47 8.94 -0.27
N LEU A 177 11.42 8.01 0.65
CA LEU A 177 10.66 8.17 1.88
C LEU A 177 11.23 9.33 2.70
N GLY A 178 10.36 10.16 3.24
CA GLY A 178 10.68 11.10 4.29
C GLY A 178 10.66 10.43 5.67
N HIS A 179 10.77 11.22 6.74
CA HIS A 179 10.68 10.73 8.11
C HIS A 179 9.75 11.60 8.95
N ARG A 180 9.13 10.98 9.97
CA ARG A 180 8.35 11.68 10.98
C ARG A 180 9.12 11.79 12.29
N HIS A 181 8.74 12.75 13.11
CA HIS A 181 9.07 12.74 14.53
C HIS A 181 8.38 11.57 15.24
N LYS A 182 8.82 11.25 16.46
CA LYS A 182 8.15 10.28 17.31
C LYS A 182 6.64 10.57 17.38
N SER A 183 5.83 9.49 17.32
CA SER A 183 4.37 9.58 17.47
C SER A 183 3.95 10.34 18.72
N GLU A 184 2.81 11.02 18.65
CA GLU A 184 2.20 11.67 19.79
C GLU A 184 1.83 10.66 20.88
N PRO A 185 1.73 11.10 22.16
CA PRO A 185 1.37 10.21 23.25
C PRO A 185 0.03 9.50 23.02
N VAL A 186 -0.10 8.32 23.61
CA VAL A 186 -1.39 7.61 23.65
C VAL A 186 -2.47 8.46 24.29
N ILE A 187 -3.70 8.31 23.82
CA ILE A 187 -4.88 9.00 24.39
C ILE A 187 -5.56 8.03 25.36
N GLU A 188 -5.46 8.31 26.65
CA GLU A 188 -6.19 7.56 27.69
C GLU A 188 -7.64 8.02 27.77
N THR A 189 -8.56 7.07 27.84
CA THR A 189 -9.99 7.31 28.14
C THR A 189 -10.53 6.17 28.99
N ARG A 190 -11.85 6.14 29.26
CA ARG A 190 -12.46 5.10 30.08
C ARG A 190 -13.60 4.41 29.34
N ASP A 191 -13.71 3.08 29.53
CA ASP A 191 -14.85 2.33 29.03
C ASP A 191 -16.12 2.68 29.85
N PRO A 192 -17.34 2.24 29.44
CA PRO A 192 -18.57 2.50 30.18
C PRO A 192 -18.59 1.94 31.62
N ARG A 193 -17.64 1.07 31.98
CA ARG A 193 -17.48 0.51 33.33
C ARG A 193 -16.38 1.23 34.14
N GLY A 194 -15.83 2.35 33.61
CA GLY A 194 -14.81 3.15 34.27
C GLY A 194 -13.38 2.60 34.19
N ARG A 195 -13.13 1.53 33.43
CA ARG A 195 -11.78 0.95 33.27
C ARG A 195 -10.98 1.75 32.23
N PRO A 196 -9.66 1.96 32.44
CA PRO A 196 -8.84 2.68 31.47
C PRO A 196 -8.75 1.89 30.16
N ILE A 197 -8.86 2.61 29.05
CA ILE A 197 -8.59 2.14 27.69
C ILE A 197 -7.71 3.18 27.00
N TYR A 198 -6.95 2.74 25.99
CA TYR A 198 -5.94 3.57 25.34
C TYR A 198 -6.13 3.54 23.83
N TRP A 199 -6.02 4.70 23.19
CA TRP A 199 -5.94 4.83 21.76
C TRP A 199 -4.49 5.10 21.38
N VAL A 200 -4.02 4.51 20.29
CA VAL A 200 -2.74 4.88 19.70
C VAL A 200 -2.81 6.35 19.30
N GLY A 201 -1.81 7.12 19.70
CA GLY A 201 -1.74 8.55 19.36
C GLY A 201 -1.54 8.77 17.85
N PRO A 202 -1.82 9.99 17.37
CA PRO A 202 -1.56 10.35 15.98
C PRO A 202 -0.07 10.16 15.61
N ALA A 203 0.20 9.95 14.32
CA ALA A 203 1.55 9.99 13.80
C ALA A 203 2.24 11.32 14.14
N GLY A 204 3.54 11.30 14.40
CA GLY A 204 4.32 12.50 14.65
C GLY A 204 4.34 13.43 13.43
N SER A 205 4.64 14.71 13.68
CA SER A 205 4.83 15.68 12.61
C SER A 205 5.96 15.27 11.65
N GLU A 206 5.94 15.81 10.44
CA GLU A 206 7.00 15.60 9.46
C GLU A 206 8.33 16.16 9.99
N GLN A 207 9.41 15.37 9.92
CA GLN A 207 10.76 15.75 10.30
C GLN A 207 11.65 15.97 9.08
N ASP A 208 11.75 14.96 8.21
CA ASP A 208 12.40 15.06 6.92
C ASP A 208 11.33 15.07 5.82
N ALA A 209 10.95 16.26 5.41
CA ALA A 209 9.92 16.53 4.40
C ALA A 209 10.38 17.57 3.37
N GLY A 210 11.69 17.67 3.16
CA GLY A 210 12.31 18.56 2.18
C GLY A 210 12.22 18.05 0.72
N PRO A 211 12.77 18.81 -0.24
CA PRO A 211 12.80 18.42 -1.65
C PRO A 211 13.35 17.00 -1.86
N GLY A 212 12.69 16.23 -2.72
CA GLY A 212 13.03 14.84 -3.03
C GLY A 212 12.32 13.80 -2.14
N THR A 213 11.59 14.21 -1.09
CA THR A 213 10.77 13.33 -0.29
C THR A 213 9.37 13.18 -0.85
N ASP A 214 8.70 12.10 -0.50
CA ASP A 214 7.28 11.82 -0.76
C ASP A 214 6.37 12.92 -0.18
N PHE A 215 6.60 13.36 1.06
CA PHE A 215 5.88 14.46 1.69
C PHE A 215 5.97 15.75 0.87
N HIS A 216 7.17 16.11 0.40
CA HIS A 216 7.37 17.33 -0.39
C HIS A 216 6.65 17.25 -1.72
N ALA A 217 6.77 16.14 -2.43
CA ALA A 217 6.12 15.94 -3.72
C ALA A 217 4.61 16.09 -3.61
N VAL A 218 3.97 15.39 -2.66
CA VAL A 218 2.52 15.46 -2.44
C VAL A 218 2.08 16.87 -2.06
N ARG A 219 2.79 17.52 -1.13
CA ARG A 219 2.48 18.90 -0.69
C ARG A 219 2.57 19.94 -1.81
N THR A 220 3.41 19.68 -2.81
CA THR A 220 3.56 20.55 -4.00
C THR A 220 2.70 20.12 -5.19
N GLY A 221 1.71 19.25 -4.97
CA GLY A 221 0.76 18.81 -5.99
C GLY A 221 1.31 17.77 -6.97
N HIS A 222 2.45 17.15 -6.69
CA HIS A 222 3.01 16.09 -7.53
C HIS A 222 2.62 14.71 -6.99
N VAL A 223 2.38 13.78 -7.91
CA VAL A 223 2.31 12.37 -7.57
C VAL A 223 3.70 11.91 -7.14
N SER A 224 3.80 11.35 -5.93
CA SER A 224 5.02 10.73 -5.43
C SER A 224 5.07 9.27 -5.86
N VAL A 225 6.20 8.84 -6.41
CA VAL A 225 6.48 7.43 -6.72
C VAL A 225 7.82 7.05 -6.09
N THR A 226 7.76 6.28 -5.00
CA THR A 226 8.93 5.83 -4.25
C THR A 226 9.18 4.35 -4.52
N PRO A 227 10.35 3.96 -5.08
CA PRO A 227 10.72 2.56 -5.17
C PRO A 227 11.07 2.02 -3.78
N LEU A 228 10.47 0.89 -3.39
CA LEU A 228 10.72 0.20 -2.13
C LEU A 228 11.41 -1.13 -2.38
N ASP A 229 12.22 -1.54 -1.40
CA ASP A 229 12.81 -2.86 -1.29
C ASP A 229 12.34 -3.51 0.03
N VAL A 230 12.30 -4.82 0.06
CA VAL A 230 11.99 -5.61 1.28
C VAL A 230 13.23 -6.06 2.02
N ASP A 231 14.41 -5.92 1.44
CA ASP A 231 15.67 -6.24 2.11
C ASP A 231 16.02 -5.16 3.13
N LEU A 232 15.83 -5.47 4.39
CA LEU A 232 16.12 -4.59 5.53
C LEU A 232 17.57 -4.69 5.99
N THR A 233 18.43 -5.42 5.28
CA THR A 233 19.84 -5.60 5.65
C THR A 233 20.62 -4.30 5.48
N ARG A 234 21.21 -3.82 6.55
CA ARG A 234 22.10 -2.66 6.50
C ARG A 234 23.51 -3.08 6.06
N TYR A 235 23.71 -3.21 4.74
CA TYR A 235 24.94 -3.73 4.14
C TYR A 235 26.19 -2.91 4.47
N ASP A 236 26.06 -1.59 4.56
CA ASP A 236 27.14 -0.67 4.90
C ASP A 236 27.69 -0.86 6.33
N ALA A 237 26.90 -1.46 7.23
CA ALA A 237 27.29 -1.71 8.61
C ALA A 237 27.89 -3.11 8.86
N LEU A 238 27.88 -4.02 7.88
CA LEU A 238 28.31 -5.41 8.09
C LEU A 238 29.79 -5.53 8.48
N ASN A 239 30.68 -4.74 7.88
CA ASN A 239 32.10 -4.76 8.20
C ASN A 239 32.37 -4.26 9.62
N ASP A 240 31.72 -3.17 10.02
CA ASP A 240 31.88 -2.61 11.37
C ASP A 240 31.35 -3.59 12.43
N LEU A 241 30.18 -4.21 12.16
CA LEU A 241 29.61 -5.22 13.02
C LEU A 241 30.53 -6.45 13.14
N SER A 242 31.12 -6.91 12.02
CA SER A 242 32.05 -8.05 12.02
C SER A 242 33.32 -7.76 12.85
N SER A 243 33.83 -6.55 12.75
CA SER A 243 34.98 -6.11 13.54
C SER A 243 34.67 -6.10 15.05
N TRP A 244 33.51 -5.52 15.40
CA TRP A 244 33.05 -5.46 16.79
C TRP A 244 32.80 -6.85 17.43
N LEU A 245 32.30 -7.82 16.63
CA LEU A 245 32.06 -9.19 17.11
C LEU A 245 33.37 -9.99 17.30
N ALA A 246 34.50 -9.55 16.73
CA ALA A 246 35.81 -10.22 16.83
C ALA A 246 36.64 -9.73 18.03
N GLU A 247 36.21 -8.68 18.74
CA GLU A 247 36.81 -8.18 19.99
C GLU A 247 36.36 -8.99 21.20
#